data_5e3bbf82665b85b67bcfb1c8799ed70f
#
_entry.id   5e3bbf82665b85b67bcfb1c8799ed70f
#
_cell.length_a   1.000
_cell.length_b   1.000
_cell.length_c   1.000
_cell.angle_alpha   90.00
_cell.angle_beta   90.00
_cell.angle_gamma   90.00
#
_symmetry.space_group_name_H-M   'P 1'
#
loop_
_entity.id
_entity.type
_entity.pdbx_description
1 polymer ?
#
loop_
_entity_poly.entity_id
_entity_poly.type
_entity_poly.pdbx_seq_one_letter_code
_entity_poly.pdbx_strand_id
1 'polypeptide(L)'
;MKKKILYIAEAFGGGVFTYFTELANAVAEEYEVLIAYAKRAETPENFERFFRPDIRFVEILNFQRSVNPLQDFKAMQEIRHLVREYDPDIIHLHSSKAGFCGRMAINCKKYRVYYTPHGYAFLKQDDSALKRKIYFLAEKVL
;
A
#
# COMPACT_ATOMS: atom_id res chain seq x y z
N MET A 1 25.24 3.39 -4.34
CA MET A 1 23.90 3.98 -4.24
C MET A 1 22.91 2.91 -3.78
N LYS A 2 22.10 3.22 -2.78
CA LYS A 2 21.10 2.28 -2.28
C LYS A 2 20.00 2.07 -3.33
N LYS A 3 19.49 0.83 -3.45
CA LYS A 3 18.29 0.55 -4.21
C LYS A 3 17.07 1.18 -3.54
N LYS A 4 16.07 1.53 -4.34
CA LYS A 4 14.86 2.21 -3.90
C LYS A 4 13.72 1.22 -3.69
N ILE A 5 13.07 1.29 -2.52
CA ILE A 5 11.84 0.58 -2.22
C ILE A 5 10.70 1.58 -2.03
N LEU A 6 9.59 1.32 -2.72
CA LEU A 6 8.31 2.00 -2.51
C LEU A 6 7.33 1.04 -1.83
N TYR A 7 6.94 1.36 -0.60
CA TYR A 7 5.83 0.72 0.08
C TYR A 7 4.53 1.48 -0.19
N ILE A 8 3.47 0.78 -0.50
CA ILE A 8 2.13 1.36 -0.66
C ILE A 8 1.18 0.68 0.32
N ALA A 9 0.65 1.45 1.27
CA ALA A 9 -0.18 0.96 2.37
C ALA A 9 -1.50 1.72 2.45
N GLU A 10 -2.61 1.06 2.10
CA GLU A 10 -3.95 1.67 2.23
C GLU A 10 -4.38 1.78 3.69
N ALA A 11 -4.09 0.78 4.51
CA ALA A 11 -4.50 0.72 5.91
C ALA A 11 -3.33 1.05 6.85
N PHE A 12 -2.95 2.33 6.95
CA PHE A 12 -1.81 2.78 7.75
C PHE A 12 -2.19 3.04 9.20
N GLY A 13 -2.55 1.98 9.92
CA GLY A 13 -2.97 2.03 11.32
C GLY A 13 -3.00 0.66 11.98
N GLY A 14 -3.19 0.62 13.29
CA GLY A 14 -3.32 -0.62 14.07
C GLY A 14 -2.12 -1.56 13.91
N GLY A 15 -2.40 -2.86 13.77
CA GLY A 15 -1.37 -3.90 13.63
C GLY A 15 -0.53 -3.76 12.36
N VAL A 16 -1.11 -3.27 11.28
CA VAL A 16 -0.38 -2.99 10.03
C VAL A 16 0.67 -1.90 10.25
N PHE A 17 0.34 -0.86 10.99
CA PHE A 17 1.29 0.20 11.34
C PHE A 17 2.48 -0.34 12.13
N THR A 18 2.23 -1.18 13.15
CA THR A 18 3.29 -1.80 13.96
C THR A 18 4.21 -2.66 13.08
N TYR A 19 3.63 -3.48 12.22
CA TYR A 19 4.37 -4.29 11.26
C TYR A 19 5.26 -3.43 10.34
N PHE A 20 4.69 -2.33 9.83
CA PHE A 20 5.41 -1.40 8.97
C PHE A 20 6.59 -0.73 9.65
N THR A 21 6.43 -0.35 10.91
CA THR A 21 7.49 0.29 11.70
C THR A 21 8.72 -0.61 11.79
N GLU A 22 8.50 -1.87 12.11
CA GLU A 22 9.60 -2.84 12.20
C GLU A 22 10.23 -3.13 10.83
N LEU A 23 9.40 -3.43 9.83
CA LEU A 23 9.86 -3.76 8.48
C LEU A 23 10.64 -2.61 7.84
N ALA A 24 10.06 -1.42 7.83
CA ALA A 24 10.67 -0.27 7.14
C ALA A 24 11.97 0.18 7.80
N ASN A 25 12.04 0.15 9.13
CA ASN A 25 13.27 0.49 9.85
C ASN A 25 14.39 -0.51 9.55
N ALA A 26 14.09 -1.80 9.51
CA ALA A 26 15.08 -2.82 9.17
C ALA A 26 15.56 -2.68 7.72
N VAL A 27 14.62 -2.48 6.78
CA VAL A 27 14.94 -2.38 5.34
C VAL A 27 15.70 -1.10 5.01
N ALA A 28 15.44 0.00 5.73
CA ALA A 28 16.11 1.29 5.50
C ALA A 28 17.62 1.28 5.81
N GLU A 29 18.13 0.23 6.45
CA GLU A 29 19.58 0.05 6.62
C GLU A 29 20.27 -0.13 5.26
N GLU A 30 19.64 -0.88 4.34
CA GLU A 30 20.20 -1.24 3.04
C GLU A 30 19.56 -0.52 1.86
N TYR A 31 18.32 -0.04 2.01
CA TYR A 31 17.52 0.55 0.94
C TYR A 31 17.14 2.01 1.24
N GLU A 32 16.94 2.78 0.18
CA GLU A 32 16.24 4.05 0.25
C GLU A 32 14.73 3.75 0.28
N VAL A 33 14.04 4.17 1.34
CA VAL A 33 12.64 3.81 1.58
C VAL A 33 11.71 5.01 1.43
N LEU A 34 10.66 4.84 0.64
CA LEU A 34 9.51 5.75 0.55
C LEU A 34 8.24 4.97 0.89
N ILE A 35 7.44 5.50 1.81
CA ILE A 35 6.14 4.93 2.19
C ILE A 35 5.02 5.82 1.66
N ALA A 36 4.24 5.30 0.72
CA ALA A 36 3.00 5.91 0.27
C ALA A 36 1.84 5.33 1.10
N TYR A 37 1.16 6.16 1.84
CA TYR A 37 0.18 5.72 2.83
C TYR A 37 -1.16 6.45 2.69
N ALA A 38 -2.21 5.82 3.19
CA ALA A 38 -3.49 6.47 3.42
C ALA A 38 -3.69 6.70 4.91
N LYS A 39 -3.93 7.96 5.29
CA LYS A 39 -4.20 8.31 6.68
C LYS A 39 -5.54 7.72 7.13
N ARG A 40 -5.56 7.12 8.31
CA ARG A 40 -6.73 6.56 8.97
C ARG A 40 -6.91 7.18 10.35
N ALA A 41 -8.11 7.00 10.94
CA ALA A 41 -8.36 7.43 12.31
C ALA A 41 -7.37 6.79 13.31
N GLU A 42 -6.96 5.55 13.02
CA GLU A 42 -6.00 4.79 13.83
C GLU A 42 -4.54 5.11 13.55
N THR A 43 -4.24 5.96 12.56
CA THR A 43 -2.87 6.40 12.28
C THR A 43 -2.40 7.29 13.43
N PRO A 44 -1.30 6.94 14.13
CA PRO A 44 -0.83 7.75 15.24
C PRO A 44 -0.46 9.18 14.81
N GLU A 45 -0.75 10.15 15.67
CA GLU A 45 -0.22 11.50 15.47
C GLU A 45 1.30 11.49 15.57
N ASN A 46 1.96 12.27 14.72
CA ASN A 46 3.41 12.32 14.64
C ASN A 46 4.03 10.91 14.45
N PHE A 47 3.40 10.10 13.60
CA PHE A 47 3.81 8.70 13.35
C PHE A 47 5.25 8.60 12.84
N GLU A 48 5.78 9.63 12.21
CA GLU A 48 7.14 9.68 11.66
C GLU A 48 8.20 9.42 12.73
N ARG A 49 7.92 9.74 13.98
CA ARG A 49 8.85 9.52 15.12
C ARG A 49 9.17 8.05 15.39
N PHE A 50 8.33 7.14 14.91
CA PHE A 50 8.55 5.70 15.04
C PHE A 50 9.47 5.13 13.97
N PHE A 51 9.80 5.94 12.98
CA PHE A 51 10.62 5.55 11.82
C PHE A 51 11.98 6.24 11.85
N ARG A 52 12.94 5.65 11.16
CA ARG A 52 14.25 6.28 10.93
C ARG A 52 14.07 7.60 10.17
N PRO A 53 14.91 8.60 10.47
CA PRO A 53 14.77 9.93 9.85
C PRO A 53 15.04 9.96 8.34
N ASP A 54 15.67 8.92 7.79
CA ASP A 54 15.94 8.77 6.36
C ASP A 54 14.77 8.15 5.57
N ILE A 55 13.73 7.65 6.25
CA ILE A 55 12.50 7.17 5.61
C ILE A 55 11.61 8.35 5.24
N ARG A 56 11.17 8.38 3.97
CA ARG A 56 10.27 9.42 3.46
C ARG A 56 8.84 8.92 3.37
N PHE A 57 7.88 9.85 3.45
CA PHE A 57 6.45 9.57 3.43
C PHE A 57 5.74 10.43 2.39
N VAL A 58 4.72 9.86 1.75
CA VAL A 58 3.78 10.58 0.88
C VAL A 58 2.38 10.06 1.12
N GLU A 59 1.41 10.95 1.33
CA GLU A 59 0.02 10.59 1.50
C GLU A 59 -0.67 10.40 0.15
N ILE A 60 -1.38 9.28 -0.03
CA ILE A 60 -2.27 9.05 -1.16
C ILE A 60 -3.66 9.56 -0.76
N LEU A 61 -4.01 10.74 -1.19
CA LEU A 61 -5.20 11.46 -0.72
C LEU A 61 -6.52 10.77 -1.09
N ASN A 62 -6.56 10.08 -2.22
CA ASN A 62 -7.77 9.42 -2.70
C ASN A 62 -7.90 7.96 -2.27
N PHE A 63 -6.98 7.44 -1.45
CA PHE A 63 -7.14 6.11 -0.87
C PHE A 63 -8.19 6.12 0.22
N GLN A 64 -9.21 5.26 0.07
CA GLN A 64 -10.29 5.04 1.03
C GLN A 64 -10.45 3.55 1.34
N ARG A 65 -10.99 3.24 2.52
CA ARG A 65 -11.31 1.87 2.91
C ARG A 65 -12.45 1.30 2.07
N SER A 66 -13.48 2.11 1.80
CA SER A 66 -14.64 1.72 1.01
C SER A 66 -14.32 1.61 -0.48
N VAL A 67 -15.04 0.76 -1.18
CA VAL A 67 -14.98 0.69 -2.65
C VAL A 67 -15.71 1.88 -3.23
N ASN A 68 -14.99 2.72 -3.95
CA ASN A 68 -15.52 3.88 -4.66
C ASN A 68 -14.77 4.01 -5.98
N PRO A 69 -15.39 3.63 -7.12
CA PRO A 69 -14.70 3.58 -8.41
C PRO A 69 -14.01 4.87 -8.82
N LEU A 70 -14.64 6.02 -8.56
CA LEU A 70 -14.07 7.32 -8.91
C LEU A 70 -12.83 7.65 -8.05
N GLN A 71 -12.94 7.45 -6.74
CA GLN A 71 -11.82 7.69 -5.82
C GLN A 71 -10.70 6.68 -6.03
N ASP A 72 -11.05 5.43 -6.28
CA ASP A 72 -10.09 4.39 -6.57
C ASP A 72 -9.31 4.68 -7.86
N PHE A 73 -9.99 5.18 -8.88
CA PHE A 73 -9.33 5.63 -10.10
C PHE A 73 -8.36 6.79 -9.85
N LYS A 74 -8.76 7.78 -9.05
CA LYS A 74 -7.88 8.89 -8.66
C LYS A 74 -6.66 8.39 -7.87
N ALA A 75 -6.86 7.45 -6.94
CA ALA A 75 -5.76 6.83 -6.20
C ALA A 75 -4.79 6.09 -7.14
N MET A 76 -5.31 5.38 -8.14
CA MET A 76 -4.48 4.73 -9.16
C MET A 76 -3.64 5.75 -9.96
N GLN A 77 -4.19 6.93 -10.28
CA GLN A 77 -3.44 8.00 -10.95
C GLN A 77 -2.34 8.56 -10.04
N GLU A 78 -2.62 8.76 -8.76
CA GLU A 78 -1.61 9.20 -7.79
C GLU A 78 -0.47 8.17 -7.68
N ILE A 79 -0.79 6.87 -7.58
CA ILE A 79 0.19 5.79 -7.54
C ILE A 79 1.04 5.78 -8.81
N ARG A 80 0.40 5.88 -9.98
CA ARG A 80 1.10 5.87 -11.26
C ARG A 80 2.08 7.02 -11.39
N HIS A 81 1.66 8.21 -10.99
CA HIS A 81 2.51 9.41 -10.98
C HIS A 81 3.70 9.23 -10.04
N LEU A 82 3.45 8.81 -8.81
CA LEU A 82 4.46 8.56 -7.80
C LEU A 82 5.51 7.54 -8.25
N VAL A 83 5.06 6.42 -8.83
CA VAL A 83 5.97 5.37 -9.34
C VAL A 83 6.86 5.89 -10.47
N ARG A 84 6.33 6.73 -11.34
CA ARG A 84 7.12 7.35 -12.43
C ARG A 84 8.15 8.34 -11.90
N GLU A 85 7.79 9.15 -10.92
CA GLU A 85 8.71 10.16 -10.36
C GLU A 85 9.79 9.53 -9.48
N TYR A 86 9.40 8.60 -8.63
CA TYR A 86 10.33 7.97 -7.69
C TYR A 86 11.22 6.92 -8.37
N ASP A 87 10.69 6.25 -9.40
CA ASP A 87 11.33 5.18 -10.16
C ASP A 87 11.99 4.12 -9.24
N PRO A 88 11.17 3.37 -8.47
CA PRO A 88 11.67 2.40 -7.50
C PRO A 88 12.21 1.13 -8.16
N ASP A 89 13.17 0.48 -7.53
CA ASP A 89 13.63 -0.87 -7.91
C ASP A 89 12.63 -1.94 -7.47
N ILE A 90 11.98 -1.72 -6.34
CA ILE A 90 11.01 -2.64 -5.73
C ILE A 90 9.78 -1.86 -5.28
N ILE A 91 8.61 -2.44 -5.54
CA ILE A 91 7.33 -1.94 -5.03
C ILE A 91 6.69 -3.03 -4.19
N HIS A 92 6.27 -2.71 -2.97
CA HIS A 92 5.61 -3.65 -2.10
C HIS A 92 4.25 -3.10 -1.65
N LEU A 93 3.19 -3.78 -2.09
CA LEU A 93 1.81 -3.42 -1.85
C LEU A 93 1.32 -4.10 -0.58
N HIS A 94 0.70 -3.35 0.31
CA HIS A 94 0.19 -3.83 1.59
C HIS A 94 -1.30 -3.54 1.74
N SER A 95 -2.08 -4.53 2.08
CA SER A 95 -3.53 -4.59 2.11
C SER A 95 -4.19 -4.87 0.76
N SER A 96 -5.41 -5.40 0.81
CA SER A 96 -6.14 -5.82 -0.39
C SER A 96 -6.39 -4.65 -1.36
N LYS A 97 -6.73 -3.48 -0.85
CA LYS A 97 -6.99 -2.32 -1.71
C LYS A 97 -5.72 -1.78 -2.37
N ALA A 98 -4.62 -1.71 -1.64
CA ALA A 98 -3.33 -1.35 -2.22
C ALA A 98 -2.89 -2.39 -3.26
N GLY A 99 -3.13 -3.66 -2.99
CA GLY A 99 -2.88 -4.74 -3.94
C GLY A 99 -3.68 -4.61 -5.22
N PHE A 100 -4.95 -4.27 -5.13
CA PHE A 100 -5.81 -4.05 -6.30
C PHE A 100 -5.40 -2.79 -7.07
N CYS A 101 -5.44 -1.64 -6.43
CA CYS A 101 -5.13 -0.36 -7.07
C CYS A 101 -3.69 -0.32 -7.61
N GLY A 102 -2.75 -0.86 -6.85
CA GLY A 102 -1.34 -0.90 -7.25
C GLY A 102 -1.12 -1.75 -8.50
N ARG A 103 -1.63 -2.98 -8.51
CA ARG A 103 -1.48 -3.87 -9.67
C ARG A 103 -2.17 -3.34 -10.92
N MET A 104 -3.29 -2.63 -10.77
CA MET A 104 -3.98 -1.96 -11.89
C MET A 104 -3.23 -0.72 -12.39
N ALA A 105 -2.56 0.01 -11.50
CA ALA A 105 -1.87 1.25 -11.82
C ALA A 105 -0.45 1.04 -12.35
N ILE A 106 0.23 -0.03 -11.91
CA ILE A 106 1.65 -0.26 -12.10
C ILE A 106 1.88 -1.29 -13.22
N ASN A 107 2.86 -1.04 -14.07
CA ASN A 107 3.30 -2.04 -15.02
C ASN A 107 4.18 -3.09 -14.31
N CYS A 108 3.55 -4.20 -13.89
CA CYS A 108 4.22 -5.28 -13.17
C CYS A 108 5.25 -6.06 -14.03
N LYS A 109 5.31 -5.81 -15.33
CA LYS A 109 6.38 -6.35 -16.20
C LYS A 109 7.65 -5.50 -16.12
N LYS A 110 7.49 -4.21 -15.83
CA LYS A 110 8.62 -3.26 -15.71
C LYS A 110 9.21 -3.25 -14.31
N TYR A 111 8.37 -3.31 -13.27
CA TYR A 111 8.76 -3.18 -11.87
C TYR A 111 8.66 -4.52 -11.14
N ARG A 112 9.53 -4.74 -10.16
CA ARG A 112 9.40 -5.87 -9.21
C ARG A 112 8.34 -5.53 -8.18
N VAL A 113 7.18 -6.15 -8.28
CA VAL A 113 6.03 -5.89 -7.42
C VAL A 113 5.77 -7.08 -6.51
N TYR A 114 5.73 -6.81 -5.20
CA TYR A 114 5.36 -7.76 -4.15
C TYR A 114 4.05 -7.34 -3.51
N TYR A 115 3.33 -8.29 -2.96
CA TYR A 115 2.04 -8.05 -2.34
C TYR A 115 1.88 -8.84 -1.04
N THR A 116 1.47 -8.14 0.02
CA THR A 116 1.11 -8.74 1.31
C THR A 116 -0.31 -8.27 1.71
N PRO A 117 -1.31 -9.17 1.75
CA PRO A 117 -2.70 -8.78 1.98
C PRO A 117 -3.01 -8.35 3.42
N HIS A 118 -2.29 -8.80 4.44
CA HIS A 118 -2.58 -8.62 5.87
C HIS A 118 -3.98 -9.10 6.30
N GLY A 119 -4.51 -10.10 5.61
CA GLY A 119 -5.87 -10.60 5.73
C GLY A 119 -6.67 -10.28 4.46
N TYR A 120 -7.09 -11.33 3.78
CA TYR A 120 -7.85 -11.18 2.54
C TYR A 120 -9.26 -10.64 2.82
N ALA A 121 -9.70 -9.68 2.01
CA ALA A 121 -11.03 -9.08 2.14
C ALA A 121 -12.17 -10.10 2.00
N PHE A 122 -11.98 -11.14 1.19
CA PHE A 122 -12.98 -12.20 1.00
C PHE A 122 -13.15 -13.12 2.23
N LEU A 123 -12.25 -13.04 3.22
CA LEU A 123 -12.35 -13.81 4.47
C LEU A 123 -13.14 -13.08 5.56
N LYS A 124 -13.55 -11.82 5.34
CA LYS A 124 -14.38 -11.08 6.30
C LYS A 124 -15.76 -11.70 6.41
N GLN A 125 -16.09 -12.20 7.58
CA GLN A 125 -17.38 -12.88 7.82
C GLN A 125 -18.57 -11.92 7.89
N ASP A 126 -18.31 -10.65 8.23
CA ASP A 126 -19.33 -9.59 8.34
C ASP A 126 -19.84 -9.08 6.98
N ASP A 127 -19.14 -9.39 5.91
CA ASP A 127 -19.54 -9.03 4.55
C ASP A 127 -20.52 -10.06 3.96
N SER A 128 -21.39 -9.60 3.04
CA SER A 128 -22.30 -10.50 2.32
C SER A 128 -21.54 -11.52 1.48
N ALA A 129 -22.18 -12.68 1.21
CA ALA A 129 -21.57 -13.74 0.40
C ALA A 129 -21.20 -13.24 -1.01
N LEU A 130 -22.03 -12.38 -1.63
CA LEU A 130 -21.76 -11.79 -2.93
C LEU A 130 -20.53 -10.87 -2.89
N LYS A 131 -20.43 -10.02 -1.88
CA LYS A 131 -19.29 -9.10 -1.70
C LYS A 131 -17.99 -9.86 -1.48
N ARG A 132 -18.01 -10.91 -0.65
CA ARG A 132 -16.87 -11.80 -0.44
C ARG A 132 -16.43 -12.51 -1.72
N LYS A 133 -17.38 -12.95 -2.54
CA LYS A 133 -17.09 -13.58 -3.83
C LYS A 133 -16.45 -12.60 -4.81
N ILE A 134 -16.91 -11.36 -4.85
CA ILE A 134 -16.29 -10.29 -5.67
C ILE A 134 -14.84 -10.06 -5.24
N TYR A 135 -14.56 -9.97 -3.94
CA TYR A 135 -13.21 -9.80 -3.43
C TYR A 135 -12.31 -10.99 -3.76
N PHE A 136 -12.83 -12.20 -3.64
CA PHE A 136 -12.09 -13.41 -4.00
C PHE A 136 -11.72 -13.42 -5.49
N LEU A 137 -12.67 -13.09 -6.36
CA LEU A 137 -12.42 -13.01 -7.80
C LEU A 137 -11.40 -11.92 -8.16
N ALA A 138 -11.47 -10.76 -7.50
CA ALA A 138 -10.50 -9.69 -7.69
C ALA A 138 -9.07 -10.14 -7.33
N GLU A 139 -8.91 -10.84 -6.21
CA GLU A 139 -7.60 -11.38 -5.81
C GLU A 139 -7.09 -12.47 -6.76
N LYS A 140 -7.98 -13.27 -7.32
CA LYS A 140 -7.62 -14.35 -8.24
C LYS A 140 -7.19 -13.86 -9.62
N VAL A 141 -7.81 -12.78 -10.10
CA VAL A 141 -7.56 -12.25 -11.47
C VAL A 141 -6.29 -11.39 -11.52
N LEU A 142 -5.90 -10.73 -10.44
CA LEU A 142 -4.75 -9.85 -10.32
C LEU A 142 -3.50 -10.55 -9.80
#